data_6a214089cfa3fbd83f816cf38570e66b
#
_entry.id   6a214089cfa3fbd83f816cf38570e66b
#
_cell.length_a   1.000
_cell.length_b   1.000
_cell.length_c   1.000
_cell.angle_alpha   90.00
_cell.angle_beta   90.00
_cell.angle_gamma   90.00
#
_symmetry.space_group_name_H-M   'P 1'
#
loop_
_entity.id
_entity.type
_entity.pdbx_description
1 polymer ?
#
loop_
_entity_poly.entity_id
_entity_poly.type
_entity_poly.pdbx_seq_one_letter_code
_entity_poly.pdbx_strand_id
1 'polypeptide(L)'
;MEKPAVANHPHAALPPAPGADRHHCLDFADTAATLPAGQSYDLLAAPDSAMRWLATHDLTTPDVQLYEVCAQRMRTLRGHVRALFAARVEGVAPPEESLRAVNQALTAVPSAPLLAWDGAQGLRRVQAHPTDQAVNHALATIAADAADLLTGPDADLLAACGSAPCDRFLLRTHGRRHWCSTRCGDRARAARAYARRNDTSE
;
A
#
# COMPACT_ATOMS: atom_id res chain seq x y z
N MET A 1 5.62 -40.95 -9.00
CA MET A 1 6.16 -40.22 -7.82
C MET A 1 5.60 -38.81 -7.94
N GLU A 2 4.53 -38.57 -7.24
CA GLU A 2 3.78 -37.31 -7.21
C GLU A 2 4.48 -36.34 -6.26
N LYS A 3 4.82 -35.16 -6.77
CA LYS A 3 5.47 -34.12 -5.98
C LYS A 3 4.43 -33.55 -5.03
N PRO A 4 4.67 -33.47 -3.71
CA PRO A 4 3.68 -32.95 -2.79
C PRO A 4 3.42 -31.45 -3.10
N ALA A 5 2.13 -31.10 -3.22
CA ALA A 5 1.67 -29.74 -3.35
C ALA A 5 2.17 -28.91 -2.16
N VAL A 6 2.86 -27.82 -2.45
CA VAL A 6 3.26 -26.83 -1.46
C VAL A 6 1.98 -26.27 -0.85
N ALA A 7 1.72 -26.63 0.40
CA ALA A 7 0.61 -26.10 1.18
C ALA A 7 0.79 -24.57 1.26
N ASN A 8 -0.14 -23.86 0.65
CA ASN A 8 -0.27 -22.40 0.74
C ASN A 8 -0.71 -22.07 2.18
N HIS A 9 0.27 -21.94 3.09
CA HIS A 9 -0.02 -21.44 4.43
C HIS A 9 -0.42 -19.97 4.25
N PRO A 10 -1.61 -19.55 4.73
CA PRO A 10 -1.93 -18.14 4.77
C PRO A 10 -0.90 -17.51 5.73
N HIS A 11 0.10 -16.84 5.16
CA HIS A 11 0.93 -15.94 5.95
C HIS A 11 -0.03 -14.99 6.64
N ALA A 12 -0.05 -15.02 7.97
CA ALA A 12 -0.83 -14.06 8.73
C ALA A 12 -0.42 -12.68 8.26
N ALA A 13 -1.30 -12.04 7.49
CA ALA A 13 -1.06 -10.72 6.95
C ALA A 13 -0.65 -9.83 8.11
N LEU A 14 0.42 -9.04 7.93
CA LEU A 14 0.77 -8.05 8.93
C LEU A 14 -0.44 -7.11 9.11
N PRO A 15 -0.70 -6.65 10.33
CA PRO A 15 -1.76 -5.67 10.53
C PRO A 15 -1.52 -4.45 9.64
N PRO A 16 -2.58 -3.74 9.22
CA PRO A 16 -2.45 -2.49 8.48
C PRO A 16 -1.45 -1.56 9.16
N ALA A 17 -0.64 -0.87 8.37
CA ALA A 17 0.29 0.11 8.92
C ALA A 17 -0.48 1.30 9.52
N PRO A 18 0.05 1.97 10.55
CA PRO A 18 -0.56 3.18 11.08
C PRO A 18 -0.77 4.22 9.98
N GLY A 19 -2.01 4.68 9.83
CA GLY A 19 -2.44 5.62 8.79
C GLY A 19 -3.09 4.95 7.57
N ALA A 20 -3.01 3.63 7.43
CA ALA A 20 -3.65 2.89 6.33
C ALA A 20 -5.20 2.97 6.38
N ASP A 21 -5.76 3.26 7.53
CA ASP A 21 -7.19 3.54 7.74
C ASP A 21 -7.65 4.88 7.14
N ARG A 22 -6.72 5.79 6.92
CA ARG A 22 -6.97 7.11 6.32
C ARG A 22 -6.51 7.23 4.88
N HIS A 23 -5.52 6.43 4.51
CA HIS A 23 -4.86 6.49 3.21
C HIS A 23 -4.74 5.10 2.58
N HIS A 24 -5.58 4.81 1.61
CA HIS A 24 -5.53 3.55 0.85
C HIS A 24 -4.20 3.37 0.11
N CYS A 25 -3.58 4.47 -0.34
CA CYS A 25 -2.29 4.45 -1.02
C CYS A 25 -1.16 3.92 -0.11
N LEU A 26 -1.27 4.13 1.21
CA LEU A 26 -0.31 3.62 2.18
C LEU A 26 -0.44 2.10 2.32
N ASP A 27 -1.66 1.57 2.44
CA ASP A 27 -1.88 0.12 2.45
C ASP A 27 -1.53 -0.50 1.09
N PHE A 28 -1.83 0.19 -0.02
CA PHE A 28 -1.43 -0.23 -1.36
C PHE A 28 0.09 -0.35 -1.53
N ALA A 29 0.84 0.63 -1.05
CA ALA A 29 2.29 0.60 -1.06
C ALA A 29 2.84 -0.62 -0.27
N ASP A 30 2.15 -1.02 0.78
CA ASP A 30 2.51 -2.11 1.66
C ASP A 30 1.92 -3.48 1.26
N THR A 31 1.24 -3.59 0.10
CA THR A 31 0.77 -4.88 -0.45
C THR A 31 1.90 -5.84 -0.79
N ALA A 32 3.13 -5.36 -0.90
CA ALA A 32 4.33 -6.20 -0.88
C ALA A 32 5.29 -5.69 0.18
N ALA A 33 5.89 -6.61 0.94
CA ALA A 33 6.92 -6.25 1.89
C ALA A 33 7.89 -7.40 2.15
N THR A 34 9.10 -7.02 2.53
CA THR A 34 10.12 -7.92 3.01
C THR A 34 9.95 -8.13 4.52
N LEU A 35 9.96 -9.38 4.93
CA LEU A 35 9.84 -9.80 6.32
C LEU A 35 11.18 -10.38 6.83
N PRO A 36 11.33 -10.53 8.15
CA PRO A 36 12.48 -11.21 8.74
C PRO A 36 12.69 -12.61 8.18
N ALA A 37 13.93 -13.10 8.21
CA ALA A 37 14.34 -14.40 7.70
C ALA A 37 14.17 -14.56 6.18
N GLY A 38 14.23 -13.46 5.43
CA GLY A 38 14.15 -13.49 3.96
C GLY A 38 12.75 -13.81 3.41
N GLN A 39 11.73 -13.83 4.27
CA GLN A 39 10.36 -14.00 3.83
C GLN A 39 9.87 -12.71 3.15
N SER A 40 9.04 -12.87 2.14
CA SER A 40 8.34 -11.76 1.48
C SER A 40 6.92 -12.19 1.14
N TYR A 41 6.06 -11.22 0.96
CA TYR A 41 4.72 -11.44 0.43
C TYR A 41 4.41 -10.40 -0.66
N ASP A 42 3.48 -10.74 -1.54
CA ASP A 42 2.91 -9.82 -2.51
C ASP A 42 1.42 -10.14 -2.69
N LEU A 43 0.55 -9.28 -2.17
CA LEU A 43 -0.90 -9.42 -2.26
C LEU A 43 -1.43 -9.17 -3.68
N LEU A 44 -0.60 -8.61 -4.56
CA LEU A 44 -0.94 -8.33 -5.96
C LEU A 44 -0.25 -9.32 -6.91
N ALA A 45 0.31 -10.42 -6.40
CA ALA A 45 1.06 -11.39 -7.20
C ALA A 45 0.22 -12.10 -8.26
N ALA A 46 -1.08 -12.28 -7.99
CA ALA A 46 -2.01 -12.93 -8.92
C ALA A 46 -3.29 -12.11 -9.07
N PRO A 47 -4.04 -12.26 -10.19
CA PRO A 47 -5.30 -11.54 -10.43
C PRO A 47 -6.32 -11.70 -9.30
N ASP A 48 -6.52 -12.93 -8.80
CA ASP A 48 -7.48 -13.21 -7.73
C ASP A 48 -7.14 -12.54 -6.40
N SER A 49 -5.85 -12.47 -6.06
CA SER A 49 -5.41 -11.78 -4.85
C SER A 49 -5.49 -10.27 -4.98
N ALA A 50 -5.16 -9.73 -6.16
CA ALA A 50 -5.31 -8.32 -6.49
C ALA A 50 -6.79 -7.89 -6.46
N MET A 51 -7.68 -8.74 -7.01
CA MET A 51 -9.12 -8.51 -6.97
C MET A 51 -9.64 -8.45 -5.53
N ARG A 52 -9.28 -9.42 -4.69
CA ARG A 52 -9.68 -9.43 -3.28
C ARG A 52 -9.20 -8.18 -2.54
N TRP A 53 -7.98 -7.72 -2.82
CA TRP A 53 -7.45 -6.50 -2.22
C TRP A 53 -8.30 -5.29 -2.61
N LEU A 54 -8.62 -5.10 -3.90
CA LEU A 54 -9.47 -4.01 -4.39
C LEU A 54 -10.87 -4.05 -3.75
N ALA A 55 -11.50 -5.22 -3.69
CA ALA A 55 -12.82 -5.39 -3.11
C ALA A 55 -12.84 -5.09 -1.59
N THR A 56 -11.78 -5.50 -0.87
CA THR A 56 -11.65 -5.24 0.58
C THR A 56 -11.52 -3.75 0.89
N HIS A 57 -11.04 -2.95 -0.08
CA HIS A 57 -10.87 -1.50 0.05
C HIS A 57 -11.99 -0.71 -0.65
N ASP A 58 -13.08 -1.37 -1.03
CA ASP A 58 -14.21 -0.75 -1.74
C ASP A 58 -13.81 -0.02 -3.05
N LEU A 59 -12.69 -0.44 -3.66
CA LEU A 59 -12.18 0.13 -4.91
C LEU A 59 -12.75 -0.53 -6.15
N THR A 60 -13.49 -1.61 -6.00
CA THR A 60 -14.24 -2.31 -7.07
C THR A 60 -15.31 -3.20 -6.48
N THR A 61 -16.23 -3.69 -7.31
CA THR A 61 -17.23 -4.70 -6.92
C THR A 61 -16.64 -6.11 -7.05
N PRO A 62 -17.07 -7.09 -6.22
CA PRO A 62 -16.51 -8.43 -6.19
C PRO A 62 -16.71 -9.27 -7.47
N ASP A 63 -17.59 -8.85 -8.34
CA ASP A 63 -17.97 -9.50 -9.61
C ASP A 63 -17.07 -9.11 -10.80
N VAL A 64 -16.16 -8.15 -10.61
CA VAL A 64 -15.21 -7.75 -11.63
C VAL A 64 -14.11 -8.80 -11.80
N GLN A 65 -13.93 -9.29 -13.02
CA GLN A 65 -12.84 -10.19 -13.34
C GLN A 65 -11.56 -9.41 -13.66
N LEU A 66 -10.47 -9.70 -12.94
CA LEU A 66 -9.16 -9.19 -13.25
C LEU A 66 -8.34 -10.19 -14.08
N TYR A 67 -7.51 -9.65 -14.95
CA TYR A 67 -6.52 -10.42 -15.73
C TYR A 67 -5.10 -10.09 -15.26
N GLU A 68 -4.12 -10.89 -15.67
CA GLU A 68 -2.72 -10.68 -15.27
C GLU A 68 -2.20 -9.28 -15.65
N VAL A 69 -2.61 -8.74 -16.79
CA VAL A 69 -2.27 -7.36 -17.18
C VAL A 69 -2.76 -6.33 -16.15
N CYS A 70 -3.91 -6.56 -15.52
CA CYS A 70 -4.45 -5.69 -14.48
C CYS A 70 -3.60 -5.74 -13.22
N ALA A 71 -3.29 -6.95 -12.73
CA ALA A 71 -2.42 -7.16 -11.58
C ALA A 71 -1.02 -6.57 -11.82
N GLN A 72 -0.49 -6.74 -13.04
CA GLN A 72 0.80 -6.15 -13.43
C GLN A 72 0.77 -4.62 -13.37
N ARG A 73 -0.30 -3.97 -13.86
CA ARG A 73 -0.45 -2.52 -13.79
C ARG A 73 -0.53 -2.01 -12.34
N MET A 74 -1.22 -2.74 -11.47
CA MET A 74 -1.27 -2.45 -10.04
C MET A 74 0.14 -2.52 -9.42
N ARG A 75 0.90 -3.59 -9.69
CA ARG A 75 2.29 -3.74 -9.20
C ARG A 75 3.19 -2.61 -9.69
N THR A 76 3.04 -2.21 -10.97
CA THR A 76 3.81 -1.11 -11.55
C THR A 76 3.51 0.21 -10.84
N LEU A 77 2.22 0.59 -10.67
CA LEU A 77 1.86 1.81 -9.96
C LEU A 77 2.32 1.75 -8.49
N ARG A 78 2.21 0.60 -7.82
CA ARG A 78 2.73 0.42 -6.47
C ARG A 78 4.22 0.76 -6.38
N GLY A 79 5.01 0.29 -7.34
CA GLY A 79 6.44 0.61 -7.41
C GLY A 79 6.71 2.11 -7.47
N HIS A 80 5.94 2.84 -8.29
CA HIS A 80 6.07 4.30 -8.41
C HIS A 80 5.61 5.03 -7.15
N VAL A 81 4.48 4.64 -6.54
CA VAL A 81 4.02 5.21 -5.27
C VAL A 81 5.07 5.01 -4.17
N ARG A 82 5.64 3.81 -4.06
CA ARG A 82 6.73 3.51 -3.10
C ARG A 82 7.96 4.38 -3.33
N ALA A 83 8.34 4.60 -4.59
CA ALA A 83 9.47 5.47 -4.93
C ALA A 83 9.21 6.94 -4.53
N LEU A 84 7.99 7.45 -4.70
CA LEU A 84 7.61 8.78 -4.22
C LEU A 84 7.63 8.86 -2.69
N PHE A 85 7.15 7.84 -2.00
CA PHE A 85 7.18 7.77 -0.53
C PHE A 85 8.61 7.74 0.00
N ALA A 86 9.49 6.93 -0.62
CA ALA A 86 10.90 6.87 -0.26
C ALA A 86 11.57 8.24 -0.44
N ALA A 87 11.38 8.89 -1.59
CA ALA A 87 11.94 10.21 -1.87
C ALA A 87 11.46 11.26 -0.84
N ARG A 88 10.16 11.22 -0.46
CA ARG A 88 9.60 12.11 0.57
C ARG A 88 10.23 11.87 1.94
N VAL A 89 10.39 10.60 2.33
CA VAL A 89 10.99 10.22 3.63
C VAL A 89 12.46 10.58 3.71
N GLU A 90 13.19 10.43 2.60
CA GLU A 90 14.61 10.74 2.47
C GLU A 90 14.89 12.23 2.25
N GLY A 91 13.87 13.02 1.93
CA GLY A 91 14.01 14.46 1.63
C GLY A 91 14.75 14.74 0.33
N VAL A 92 14.66 13.84 -0.65
CA VAL A 92 15.30 13.95 -1.96
C VAL A 92 14.27 14.21 -3.07
N ALA A 93 14.75 14.66 -4.22
CA ALA A 93 13.89 14.85 -5.39
C ALA A 93 13.29 13.50 -5.83
N PRO A 94 11.97 13.43 -6.08
CA PRO A 94 11.32 12.22 -6.53
C PRO A 94 11.76 11.86 -7.95
N PRO A 95 11.80 10.55 -8.31
CA PRO A 95 12.06 10.12 -9.67
C PRO A 95 11.01 10.67 -10.64
N GLU A 96 11.46 11.29 -11.74
CA GLU A 96 10.56 11.89 -12.73
C GLU A 96 9.60 10.89 -13.37
N GLU A 97 10.08 9.66 -13.61
CA GLU A 97 9.25 8.57 -14.13
C GLU A 97 8.11 8.22 -13.16
N SER A 98 8.36 8.25 -11.85
CA SER A 98 7.34 7.95 -10.84
C SER A 98 6.30 9.07 -10.75
N LEU A 99 6.71 10.33 -10.83
CA LEU A 99 5.77 11.46 -10.95
C LEU A 99 4.91 11.32 -12.20
N ARG A 100 5.52 11.01 -13.34
CA ARG A 100 4.80 10.83 -14.61
C ARG A 100 3.80 9.68 -14.54
N ALA A 101 4.18 8.54 -13.96
CA ALA A 101 3.31 7.37 -13.83
C ALA A 101 2.09 7.64 -12.92
N VAL A 102 2.30 8.30 -11.79
CA VAL A 102 1.20 8.69 -10.89
C VAL A 102 0.27 9.71 -11.58
N ASN A 103 0.82 10.72 -12.27
CA ASN A 103 0.03 11.69 -13.02
C ASN A 103 -0.77 11.04 -14.17
N GLN A 104 -0.21 10.04 -14.85
CA GLN A 104 -0.94 9.26 -15.85
C GLN A 104 -2.10 8.48 -15.23
N ALA A 105 -1.91 7.89 -14.05
CA ALA A 105 -2.99 7.20 -13.35
C ALA A 105 -4.09 8.19 -12.93
N LEU A 106 -3.75 9.36 -12.42
CA LEU A 106 -4.69 10.44 -12.04
C LEU A 106 -5.58 10.88 -13.20
N THR A 107 -5.05 10.91 -14.41
CA THR A 107 -5.75 11.42 -15.60
C THR A 107 -6.32 10.32 -16.50
N ALA A 108 -6.12 9.04 -16.14
CA ALA A 108 -6.53 7.90 -16.96
C ALA A 108 -8.05 7.77 -17.13
N VAL A 109 -8.81 8.26 -16.16
CA VAL A 109 -10.29 8.22 -16.15
C VAL A 109 -10.84 9.53 -15.61
N PRO A 110 -12.06 9.93 -16.03
CA PRO A 110 -12.74 11.06 -15.40
C PRO A 110 -12.97 10.78 -13.90
N SER A 111 -12.41 11.63 -13.04
CA SER A 111 -12.54 11.48 -11.58
C SER A 111 -13.72 12.27 -10.99
N ALA A 112 -14.53 12.93 -11.83
CA ALA A 112 -15.66 13.70 -11.37
C ALA A 112 -16.74 12.79 -10.76
N PRO A 113 -17.13 12.97 -9.48
CA PRO A 113 -18.21 12.20 -8.89
C PRO A 113 -19.54 12.55 -9.56
N LEU A 114 -20.31 11.52 -9.85
CA LEU A 114 -21.64 11.66 -10.42
C LEU A 114 -22.66 12.04 -9.34
N LEU A 115 -23.72 12.73 -9.74
CA LEU A 115 -24.87 12.97 -8.88
C LEU A 115 -25.87 11.81 -9.05
N ALA A 116 -26.19 11.13 -7.98
CA ALA A 116 -27.17 10.05 -7.95
C ALA A 116 -28.28 10.35 -6.95
N TRP A 117 -29.48 9.85 -7.25
CA TRP A 117 -30.62 9.87 -6.35
C TRP A 117 -30.78 8.51 -5.69
N ASP A 118 -30.90 8.51 -4.38
CA ASP A 118 -31.25 7.35 -3.57
C ASP A 118 -32.57 7.65 -2.83
N GLY A 119 -33.55 6.74 -2.90
CA GLY A 119 -34.87 6.96 -2.31
C GLY A 119 -34.85 7.12 -0.78
N ALA A 120 -33.83 6.58 -0.09
CA ALA A 120 -33.69 6.67 1.36
C ALA A 120 -32.74 7.81 1.80
N GLN A 121 -31.72 8.11 1.00
CA GLN A 121 -30.65 9.06 1.34
C GLN A 121 -30.72 10.38 0.55
N GLY A 122 -31.57 10.46 -0.47
CA GLY A 122 -31.69 11.64 -1.32
C GLY A 122 -30.58 11.78 -2.35
N LEU A 123 -30.28 13.01 -2.74
CA LEU A 123 -29.19 13.33 -3.67
C LEU A 123 -27.84 13.10 -3.00
N ARG A 124 -26.97 12.33 -3.65
CA ARG A 124 -25.61 12.06 -3.18
C ARG A 124 -24.60 12.02 -4.33
N ARG A 125 -23.34 12.28 -4.00
CA ARG A 125 -22.23 12.07 -4.94
C ARG A 125 -21.81 10.60 -4.88
N VAL A 126 -21.66 9.97 -6.05
CA VAL A 126 -21.18 8.60 -6.21
C VAL A 126 -20.02 8.59 -7.19
N GLN A 127 -19.04 7.77 -6.92
CA GLN A 127 -18.00 7.50 -7.92
C GLN A 127 -18.59 6.63 -9.04
N ALA A 128 -18.28 6.99 -10.28
CA ALA A 128 -18.57 6.09 -11.40
C ALA A 128 -17.58 4.92 -11.33
N HIS A 129 -18.10 3.71 -11.21
CA HIS A 129 -17.30 2.48 -11.33
C HIS A 129 -17.81 1.69 -12.55
N PRO A 130 -17.49 2.14 -13.79
CA PRO A 130 -17.83 1.33 -14.95
C PRO A 130 -17.06 0.02 -14.89
N THR A 131 -17.74 -1.09 -15.07
CA THR A 131 -17.18 -2.45 -14.96
C THR A 131 -16.05 -2.70 -15.97
N ASP A 132 -16.07 -2.02 -17.11
CA ASP A 132 -15.07 -2.10 -18.17
C ASP A 132 -13.76 -1.35 -17.84
N GLN A 133 -13.78 -0.41 -16.85
CA GLN A 133 -12.62 0.39 -16.44
C GLN A 133 -12.34 0.35 -14.94
N ALA A 134 -12.85 -0.66 -14.24
CA ALA A 134 -12.77 -0.76 -12.77
C ALA A 134 -11.33 -0.59 -12.24
N VAL A 135 -10.35 -1.23 -12.88
CA VAL A 135 -8.93 -1.10 -12.47
C VAL A 135 -8.40 0.32 -12.71
N ASN A 136 -8.77 0.98 -13.82
CA ASN A 136 -8.34 2.35 -14.08
C ASN A 136 -8.88 3.32 -13.02
N HIS A 137 -10.14 3.18 -12.63
CA HIS A 137 -10.74 3.97 -11.55
C HIS A 137 -10.08 3.69 -10.20
N ALA A 138 -9.82 2.43 -9.86
CA ALA A 138 -9.11 2.07 -8.64
C ALA A 138 -7.70 2.68 -8.58
N LEU A 139 -6.93 2.57 -9.69
CA LEU A 139 -5.59 3.15 -9.77
C LEU A 139 -5.63 4.68 -9.71
N ALA A 140 -6.61 5.33 -10.34
CA ALA A 140 -6.78 6.78 -10.25
C ALA A 140 -7.10 7.22 -8.81
N THR A 141 -7.97 6.50 -8.11
CA THR A 141 -8.31 6.77 -6.71
C THR A 141 -7.08 6.62 -5.79
N ILE A 142 -6.30 5.56 -5.97
CA ILE A 142 -5.06 5.34 -5.21
C ILE A 142 -4.04 6.43 -5.52
N ALA A 143 -3.90 6.83 -6.78
CA ALA A 143 -3.00 7.90 -7.19
C ALA A 143 -3.41 9.25 -6.61
N ALA A 144 -4.72 9.55 -6.55
CA ALA A 144 -5.25 10.76 -5.93
C ALA A 144 -4.96 10.79 -4.42
N ASP A 145 -5.23 9.70 -3.71
CA ASP A 145 -4.90 9.59 -2.29
C ASP A 145 -3.38 9.69 -2.04
N ALA A 146 -2.53 9.14 -2.92
CA ALA A 146 -1.08 9.31 -2.83
C ALA A 146 -0.64 10.78 -3.03
N ALA A 147 -1.26 11.49 -3.95
CA ALA A 147 -1.01 12.92 -4.16
C ALA A 147 -1.46 13.73 -2.94
N ASP A 148 -2.65 13.44 -2.40
CA ASP A 148 -3.19 14.10 -1.20
C ASP A 148 -2.30 13.84 0.02
N LEU A 149 -1.84 12.60 0.24
CA LEU A 149 -0.90 12.29 1.32
C LEU A 149 0.43 13.04 1.16
N LEU A 150 1.01 13.07 -0.03
CA LEU A 150 2.34 13.66 -0.27
C LEU A 150 2.34 15.19 -0.21
N THR A 151 1.20 15.84 -0.43
CA THR A 151 1.07 17.30 -0.46
C THR A 151 0.24 17.87 0.69
N GLY A 152 -0.47 17.01 1.42
CA GLY A 152 -1.35 17.38 2.51
C GLY A 152 -0.65 17.44 3.88
N PRO A 153 -1.43 17.67 4.95
CA PRO A 153 -0.92 17.84 6.31
C PRO A 153 -0.24 16.58 6.88
N ASP A 154 -0.56 15.40 6.35
CA ASP A 154 0.03 14.13 6.79
C ASP A 154 1.39 13.81 6.13
N ALA A 155 1.83 14.62 5.15
CA ALA A 155 3.09 14.41 4.43
C ALA A 155 4.31 14.33 5.36
N ASP A 156 4.35 15.17 6.41
CA ASP A 156 5.44 15.19 7.40
C ASP A 156 5.40 14.02 8.38
N LEU A 157 4.28 13.31 8.43
CA LEU A 157 4.11 12.12 9.27
C LEU A 157 4.56 10.84 8.55
N LEU A 158 4.72 10.87 7.23
CA LEU A 158 5.13 9.71 6.44
C LEU A 158 6.56 9.28 6.83
N ALA A 159 6.73 7.99 7.08
CA ALA A 159 8.01 7.41 7.45
C ALA A 159 8.14 5.97 6.99
N ALA A 160 9.38 5.52 6.78
CA ALA A 160 9.70 4.12 6.61
C ALA A 160 9.77 3.41 7.98
N CYS A 161 9.49 2.11 8.01
CA CYS A 161 9.63 1.30 9.22
C CYS A 161 11.11 1.17 9.61
N GLY A 162 11.46 1.63 10.82
CA GLY A 162 12.84 1.61 11.35
C GLY A 162 13.30 0.23 11.84
N SER A 163 12.75 -0.87 11.34
CA SER A 163 13.08 -2.24 11.77
C SER A 163 13.45 -3.11 10.57
N ALA A 164 14.72 -3.01 10.12
CA ALA A 164 15.22 -3.86 9.04
C ALA A 164 14.93 -5.35 9.30
N PRO A 165 14.66 -6.14 8.24
CA PRO A 165 14.58 -5.79 6.84
C PRO A 165 13.20 -5.27 6.38
N CYS A 166 12.31 -4.88 7.31
CA CYS A 166 10.97 -4.40 6.97
C CYS A 166 11.08 -3.10 6.17
N ASP A 167 10.47 -3.08 5.00
CA ASP A 167 10.46 -1.98 4.04
C ASP A 167 9.08 -1.31 3.89
N ARG A 168 8.18 -1.49 4.89
CA ARG A 168 6.85 -0.88 4.92
C ARG A 168 6.91 0.60 5.28
N PHE A 169 5.90 1.33 4.81
CA PHE A 169 5.66 2.72 5.19
C PHE A 169 4.59 2.82 6.29
N LEU A 170 4.57 3.95 6.99
CA LEU A 170 3.59 4.24 8.05
C LEU A 170 3.45 5.76 8.25
N LEU A 171 2.35 6.19 8.87
CA LEU A 171 2.27 7.54 9.43
C LEU A 171 2.65 7.54 10.90
N ARG A 172 3.56 8.43 11.28
CA ARG A 172 3.94 8.66 12.68
C ARG A 172 2.90 9.53 13.37
N THR A 173 1.80 8.94 13.82
CA THR A 173 0.71 9.64 14.51
C THR A 173 1.13 10.23 15.86
N HIS A 174 2.28 9.86 16.38
CA HIS A 174 2.95 10.45 17.53
C HIS A 174 4.47 10.26 17.44
N GLY A 175 5.24 11.19 17.99
CA GLY A 175 6.71 11.29 17.80
C GLY A 175 7.54 10.07 18.24
N ARG A 176 6.98 9.16 19.02
CA ARG A 176 7.66 7.92 19.46
C ARG A 176 7.42 6.71 18.57
N ARG A 177 6.59 6.85 17.53
CA ARG A 177 6.30 5.74 16.63
C ARG A 177 7.37 5.64 15.53
N HIS A 178 8.13 4.55 15.55
CA HIS A 178 9.20 4.27 14.57
C HIS A 178 8.96 2.96 13.80
N TRP A 179 7.91 2.20 14.10
CA TRP A 179 7.68 0.88 13.54
C TRP A 179 6.24 0.72 13.07
N CYS A 180 6.07 -0.02 11.97
CA CYS A 180 4.76 -0.29 11.38
C CYS A 180 3.89 -1.23 12.24
N SER A 181 4.49 -2.01 13.16
CA SER A 181 3.79 -2.95 14.03
C SER A 181 4.54 -3.17 15.35
N THR A 182 3.85 -3.74 16.35
CA THR A 182 4.47 -4.18 17.62
C THR A 182 5.57 -5.20 17.37
N ARG A 183 5.36 -6.15 16.43
CA ARG A 183 6.35 -7.16 16.04
C ARG A 183 7.65 -6.53 15.52
N CYS A 184 7.55 -5.48 14.70
CA CYS A 184 8.73 -4.73 14.24
C CYS A 184 9.42 -4.00 15.40
N GLY A 185 8.66 -3.44 16.32
CA GLY A 185 9.19 -2.79 17.51
C GLY A 185 9.93 -3.75 18.44
N ASP A 186 9.36 -4.94 18.71
CA ASP A 186 10.00 -5.99 19.52
C ASP A 186 11.33 -6.44 18.93
N ARG A 187 11.34 -6.70 17.60
CA ARG A 187 12.56 -7.08 16.87
C ARG A 187 13.64 -6.02 16.97
N ALA A 188 13.30 -4.75 16.75
CA ALA A 188 14.25 -3.65 16.86
C ALA A 188 14.79 -3.48 18.28
N ARG A 189 13.97 -3.72 19.30
CA ARG A 189 14.42 -3.73 20.71
C ARG A 189 15.36 -4.89 21.00
N ALA A 190 15.02 -6.08 20.54
CA ALA A 190 15.87 -7.28 20.71
C ALA A 190 17.23 -7.11 20.02
N ALA A 191 17.27 -6.61 18.78
CA ALA A 191 18.49 -6.35 18.05
C ALA A 191 19.42 -5.35 18.80
N ARG A 192 18.85 -4.26 19.30
CA ARG A 192 19.61 -3.27 20.09
C ARG A 192 20.12 -3.84 21.41
N ALA A 193 19.34 -4.69 22.08
CA ALA A 193 19.78 -5.35 23.32
C ALA A 193 20.92 -6.35 23.06
N TYR A 194 20.88 -7.04 21.93
CA TYR A 194 21.95 -7.95 21.51
C TYR A 194 23.25 -7.19 21.19
N ALA A 195 23.17 -6.11 20.41
CA ALA A 195 24.33 -5.29 20.09
C ALA A 195 25.02 -4.76 21.36
N ARG A 196 24.27 -4.17 22.31
CA ARG A 196 24.85 -3.68 23.58
C ARG A 196 25.56 -4.76 24.39
N ARG A 197 25.09 -6.02 24.35
CA ARG A 197 25.75 -7.12 25.07
C ARG A 197 27.09 -7.51 24.44
N ASN A 198 27.18 -7.43 23.14
CA ASN A 198 28.43 -7.75 22.42
C ASN A 198 29.48 -6.63 22.60
N ASP A 199 29.04 -5.35 22.58
CA ASP A 199 29.96 -4.19 22.82
C ASP A 199 30.53 -4.17 24.25
N THR A 200 29.88 -4.79 25.23
CA THR A 200 30.39 -4.88 26.61
C THR A 200 31.27 -6.11 26.86
N SER A 201 31.45 -6.96 25.86
CA SER A 201 32.25 -8.20 25.96
C SER A 201 33.63 -8.10 25.27
N GLU A 202 33.96 -6.94 24.67
CA GLU A 202 35.28 -6.53 24.19
C GLU A 202 35.96 -5.57 25.20
#